data_b816b34946b4e4aa8b8b0fcfc3db1f22
#
_entry.id   b816b34946b4e4aa8b8b0fcfc3db1f22
#
_cell.length_a   1.000
_cell.length_b   1.000
_cell.length_c   1.000
_cell.angle_alpha   90.00
_cell.angle_beta   90.00
_cell.angle_gamma   90.00
#
_symmetry.space_group_name_H-M   'P 1'
#
loop_
_entity.id
_entity.type
_entity.pdbx_description
1 polymer ?
#
loop_
_entity_poly.entity_id
_entity_poly.type
_entity_poly.pdbx_seq_one_letter_code
_entity_poly.pdbx_strand_id
1 'polypeptide(L)'
;ISAFAYYSGVTCEGAEDSNTAREYLEQALLANKIKVLVATTALGMGFDKPDLGFVIHYQMPGSIVGYYQQVGRAGRAIDSAVGILLCGGEDRAIHQFFRESAFPAEAQIHEILNVLSENDGLTLRGIEQRTNLRYGQIEKALKLLVAENPSPVVYTEKLWRRTIVSFSPDHERINHLMNQRKSELADVESYITTKECKMQFLRRALDEPSAERCGKCSSCLQHPLLSPDIDSDLLHAANLFIKHADLPLNLNKQVASGAFTQYGFKGNLPAGLQGSTGRILSRWGDSGWGKQVAQEKKTGRFSDELVEACAEMVRQRWNPHPEPTWVCCVPSLRHLDLVPDFARRLAAKLGLPFIDAIEKVVDNPPQKMQQNRFHQCQNLDGAFVITPP
;
A
#
# COMPACT_ATOMS: atom_id res chain seq x y z
N ILE A 1 26.50 -4.29 0.04
CA ILE A 1 25.86 -5.55 0.51
C ILE A 1 24.66 -5.79 -0.39
N SER A 2 24.57 -6.97 -1.01
CA SER A 2 23.39 -7.35 -1.79
C SER A 2 22.21 -7.67 -0.84
N ALA A 3 21.07 -7.01 -1.11
CA ALA A 3 19.82 -7.24 -0.43
C ALA A 3 18.75 -7.68 -1.44
N PHE A 4 17.90 -8.61 -1.05
CA PHE A 4 16.84 -9.15 -1.90
C PHE A 4 15.48 -8.94 -1.25
N ALA A 5 14.48 -8.62 -2.07
CA ALA A 5 13.10 -8.49 -1.62
C ALA A 5 12.43 -9.88 -1.51
N TYR A 6 11.61 -10.07 -0.44
CA TYR A 6 10.86 -11.29 -0.22
C TYR A 6 9.41 -10.96 0.18
N TYR A 7 8.46 -11.28 -0.69
CA TYR A 7 7.03 -11.06 -0.49
C TYR A 7 6.19 -12.05 -1.32
N SER A 8 4.88 -12.07 -1.13
CA SER A 8 3.99 -13.08 -1.75
C SER A 8 3.99 -13.12 -3.28
N GLY A 9 4.32 -12.02 -3.94
CA GLY A 9 4.38 -11.91 -5.40
C GLY A 9 5.80 -11.73 -5.96
N VAL A 10 6.84 -12.11 -5.19
CA VAL A 10 8.23 -11.96 -5.63
C VAL A 10 8.53 -12.83 -6.84
N THR A 11 9.32 -12.29 -7.76
CA THR A 11 9.87 -13.01 -8.91
C THR A 11 11.38 -12.91 -8.90
N CYS A 12 12.08 -13.93 -9.36
CA CYS A 12 13.51 -13.89 -9.58
C CYS A 12 13.85 -14.62 -10.90
N GLU A 13 14.99 -14.31 -11.46
CA GLU A 13 15.46 -14.92 -12.70
C GLU A 13 15.58 -16.45 -12.55
N GLY A 14 14.96 -17.19 -13.44
CA GLY A 14 14.94 -18.64 -13.42
C GLY A 14 13.83 -19.28 -12.59
N ALA A 15 12.97 -18.51 -11.91
CA ALA A 15 11.82 -19.05 -11.19
C ALA A 15 10.55 -18.97 -12.05
N GLU A 16 9.81 -20.09 -12.10
CA GLU A 16 8.57 -20.21 -12.89
C GLU A 16 7.41 -19.43 -12.23
N ASP A 17 7.39 -19.40 -10.90
CA ASP A 17 6.37 -18.70 -10.13
C ASP A 17 6.93 -18.08 -8.84
N SER A 18 6.07 -17.41 -8.09
CA SER A 18 6.47 -16.73 -6.85
C SER A 18 6.77 -17.70 -5.69
N ASN A 19 6.27 -18.94 -5.72
CA ASN A 19 6.62 -19.94 -4.71
C ASN A 19 8.05 -20.41 -4.94
N THR A 20 8.38 -20.81 -6.15
CA THR A 20 9.75 -21.19 -6.57
C THR A 20 10.76 -20.08 -6.30
N ALA A 21 10.38 -18.82 -6.57
CA ALA A 21 11.23 -17.67 -6.26
C ALA A 21 11.49 -17.52 -4.77
N ARG A 22 10.48 -17.71 -3.92
CA ARG A 22 10.63 -17.66 -2.45
C ARG A 22 11.50 -18.78 -1.93
N GLU A 23 11.29 -20.02 -2.36
CA GLU A 23 12.10 -21.17 -1.99
C GLU A 23 13.58 -20.96 -2.36
N TYR A 24 13.84 -20.44 -3.56
CA TYR A 24 15.22 -20.11 -3.97
C TYR A 24 15.88 -19.09 -3.04
N LEU A 25 15.17 -18.00 -2.68
CA LEU A 25 15.70 -16.97 -1.79
C LEU A 25 15.92 -17.47 -0.37
N GLU A 26 15.04 -18.34 0.14
CA GLU A 26 15.20 -19.00 1.44
C GLU A 26 16.44 -19.90 1.46
N GLN A 27 16.61 -20.74 0.44
CA GLN A 27 17.79 -21.61 0.32
C GLN A 27 19.08 -20.80 0.15
N ALA A 28 19.04 -19.71 -0.62
CA ALA A 28 20.19 -18.84 -0.79
C ALA A 28 20.59 -18.12 0.51
N LEU A 29 19.62 -17.73 1.35
CA LEU A 29 19.86 -17.15 2.67
C LEU A 29 20.41 -18.21 3.64
N LEU A 30 19.84 -19.42 3.66
CA LEU A 30 20.32 -20.55 4.48
C LEU A 30 21.77 -20.91 4.14
N ALA A 31 22.11 -20.92 2.86
CA ALA A 31 23.45 -21.22 2.36
C ALA A 31 24.45 -20.04 2.47
N ASN A 32 24.06 -18.91 3.07
CA ASN A 32 24.88 -17.68 3.17
C ASN A 32 25.31 -17.08 1.80
N LYS A 33 24.63 -17.44 0.71
CA LYS A 33 24.85 -16.85 -0.61
C LYS A 33 24.35 -15.42 -0.68
N ILE A 34 23.32 -15.08 0.09
CA ILE A 34 22.81 -13.71 0.27
C ILE A 34 22.96 -13.30 1.73
N LYS A 35 23.21 -12.01 1.96
CA LYS A 35 23.45 -11.46 3.30
C LYS A 35 22.21 -10.84 3.94
N VAL A 36 21.32 -10.29 3.13
CA VAL A 36 20.16 -9.54 3.61
C VAL A 36 18.93 -9.95 2.80
N LEU A 37 17.85 -10.26 3.50
CA LEU A 37 16.53 -10.47 2.93
C LEU A 37 15.58 -9.43 3.50
N VAL A 38 15.01 -8.59 2.65
CA VAL A 38 14.01 -7.59 3.03
C VAL A 38 12.64 -8.23 2.84
N ALA A 39 12.06 -8.68 3.94
CA ALA A 39 10.86 -9.49 3.92
C ALA A 39 9.64 -8.75 4.48
N THR A 40 8.48 -9.00 3.89
CA THR A 40 7.19 -8.79 4.56
C THR A 40 6.92 -9.93 5.55
N THR A 41 5.75 -9.93 6.20
CA THR A 41 5.29 -11.08 7.00
C THR A 41 5.15 -12.38 6.20
N ALA A 42 5.40 -12.35 4.88
CA ALA A 42 5.43 -13.53 4.01
C ALA A 42 6.57 -14.50 4.35
N LEU A 43 7.68 -14.02 4.94
CA LEU A 43 8.69 -14.90 5.59
C LEU A 43 8.10 -15.41 6.90
N GLY A 44 7.16 -16.34 6.77
CA GLY A 44 6.30 -16.79 7.83
C GLY A 44 6.95 -17.63 8.91
N MET A 45 6.12 -18.21 9.79
CA MET A 45 6.55 -19.19 10.78
C MET A 45 7.20 -20.39 10.07
N GLY A 46 8.25 -20.94 10.67
CA GLY A 46 8.94 -22.13 10.16
C GLY A 46 10.29 -21.87 9.49
N PHE A 47 10.63 -20.63 9.12
CA PHE A 47 11.99 -20.35 8.64
C PHE A 47 12.98 -20.37 9.81
N ASP A 48 13.92 -21.28 9.73
CA ASP A 48 14.97 -21.47 10.75
C ASP A 48 16.36 -21.35 10.12
N LYS A 49 17.11 -20.35 10.54
CA LYS A 49 18.51 -20.14 10.20
C LYS A 49 19.31 -19.96 11.49
N PRO A 50 20.10 -20.99 11.88
CA PRO A 50 20.80 -21.01 13.16
C PRO A 50 21.79 -19.83 13.35
N ASP A 51 22.45 -19.44 12.29
CA ASP A 51 23.49 -18.39 12.26
C ASP A 51 22.97 -17.02 11.82
N LEU A 52 21.68 -16.72 12.02
CA LEU A 52 21.12 -15.41 11.72
C LEU A 52 21.63 -14.37 12.74
N GLY A 53 22.47 -13.42 12.25
CA GLY A 53 23.16 -12.45 13.10
C GLY A 53 22.32 -11.22 13.47
N PHE A 54 21.26 -10.90 12.72
CA PHE A 54 20.41 -9.76 13.03
C PHE A 54 19.00 -9.89 12.46
N VAL A 55 18.07 -9.19 13.11
CA VAL A 55 16.71 -8.90 12.61
C VAL A 55 16.44 -7.41 12.78
N ILE A 56 16.07 -6.75 11.70
CA ILE A 56 15.73 -5.32 11.70
C ILE A 56 14.25 -5.16 11.35
N HIS A 57 13.49 -4.59 12.25
CA HIS A 57 12.13 -4.12 11.98
C HIS A 57 12.19 -2.69 11.45
N TYR A 58 11.74 -2.48 10.23
CA TYR A 58 11.69 -1.15 9.60
C TYR A 58 10.47 -0.34 10.04
N GLN A 59 9.46 -0.99 10.58
CA GLN A 59 8.23 -0.38 11.09
C GLN A 59 7.84 -1.01 12.42
N MET A 60 7.05 -0.28 13.23
CA MET A 60 6.54 -0.76 14.50
C MET A 60 5.67 -2.01 14.30
N PRO A 61 5.92 -3.11 15.02
CA PRO A 61 5.10 -4.31 14.97
C PRO A 61 3.72 -4.05 15.62
N GLY A 62 2.73 -4.87 15.29
CA GLY A 62 1.38 -4.75 15.83
C GLY A 62 1.22 -5.25 17.26
N SER A 63 2.14 -6.11 17.75
CA SER A 63 2.13 -6.66 19.10
C SER A 63 3.53 -7.06 19.56
N ILE A 64 3.72 -7.13 20.88
CA ILE A 64 4.97 -7.59 21.50
C ILE A 64 5.22 -9.08 21.19
N VAL A 65 4.19 -9.90 21.18
CA VAL A 65 4.30 -11.33 20.83
C VAL A 65 4.80 -11.50 19.40
N GLY A 66 4.20 -10.75 18.46
CA GLY A 66 4.62 -10.76 17.05
C GLY A 66 6.06 -10.28 16.88
N TYR A 67 6.46 -9.23 17.61
CA TYR A 67 7.84 -8.74 17.61
C TYR A 67 8.82 -9.82 18.11
N TYR A 68 8.53 -10.42 19.28
CA TYR A 68 9.38 -11.45 19.87
C TYR A 68 9.56 -12.66 18.95
N GLN A 69 8.47 -13.13 18.33
CA GLN A 69 8.53 -14.25 17.39
C GLN A 69 9.44 -13.98 16.19
N GLN A 70 9.55 -12.73 15.78
CA GLN A 70 10.38 -12.33 14.64
C GLN A 70 11.83 -12.10 15.04
N VAL A 71 12.12 -11.36 16.11
CA VAL A 71 13.49 -11.16 16.58
C VAL A 71 14.11 -12.42 17.13
N GLY A 72 13.32 -13.34 17.71
CA GLY A 72 13.75 -14.64 18.22
C GLY A 72 14.23 -15.63 17.13
N ARG A 73 14.20 -15.21 15.86
CA ARG A 73 14.86 -15.96 14.77
C ARG A 73 16.36 -15.78 14.76
N ALA A 74 16.87 -14.67 15.29
CA ALA A 74 18.29 -14.39 15.37
C ALA A 74 18.94 -15.02 16.61
N GLY A 75 20.21 -15.40 16.50
CA GLY A 75 21.01 -15.83 17.65
C GLY A 75 20.75 -17.24 18.15
N ARG A 76 20.25 -18.15 17.34
CA ARG A 76 19.91 -19.52 17.78
C ARG A 76 21.13 -20.40 18.02
N ALA A 77 22.18 -20.26 17.19
CA ALA A 77 23.40 -21.08 17.28
C ALA A 77 24.66 -20.21 17.10
N ILE A 78 24.60 -18.93 17.45
CA ILE A 78 25.72 -18.01 17.48
C ILE A 78 25.72 -17.23 18.80
N ASP A 79 26.92 -16.83 19.25
CA ASP A 79 27.12 -16.20 20.57
C ASP A 79 26.47 -14.84 20.71
N SER A 80 26.25 -14.13 19.59
CA SER A 80 25.70 -12.80 19.62
C SER A 80 24.85 -12.51 18.38
N ALA A 81 23.69 -11.92 18.60
CA ALA A 81 22.80 -11.42 17.56
C ALA A 81 22.11 -10.14 18.01
N VAL A 82 21.66 -9.33 17.06
CA VAL A 82 21.08 -8.01 17.34
C VAL A 82 19.66 -7.93 16.78
N GLY A 83 18.71 -7.56 17.65
CA GLY A 83 17.36 -7.14 17.28
C GLY A 83 17.29 -5.60 17.23
N ILE A 84 16.89 -5.02 16.10
CA ILE A 84 16.76 -3.58 15.91
C ILE A 84 15.32 -3.27 15.59
N LEU A 85 14.76 -2.26 16.24
CA LEU A 85 13.42 -1.75 15.95
C LEU A 85 13.53 -0.29 15.53
N LEU A 86 13.24 0.00 14.26
CA LEU A 86 13.14 1.33 13.71
C LEU A 86 11.66 1.72 13.67
N CYS A 87 11.32 2.84 14.30
CA CYS A 87 9.94 3.34 14.40
C CYS A 87 9.88 4.78 13.92
N GLY A 88 8.89 5.09 13.09
CA GLY A 88 8.59 6.43 12.62
C GLY A 88 7.29 6.98 13.18
N GLY A 89 7.10 8.31 13.08
CA GLY A 89 5.83 8.95 13.47
C GLY A 89 4.63 8.47 12.64
N GLU A 90 4.87 7.89 11.48
CA GLU A 90 3.86 7.39 10.53
C GLU A 90 3.28 6.03 10.94
N ASP A 91 4.03 5.24 11.75
CA ASP A 91 3.63 3.88 12.14
C ASP A 91 2.30 3.85 12.88
N ARG A 92 2.04 4.84 13.74
CA ARG A 92 0.76 4.96 14.45
C ARG A 92 -0.42 5.11 13.49
N ALA A 93 -0.27 5.93 12.46
CA ALA A 93 -1.32 6.13 11.45
C ALA A 93 -1.59 4.85 10.66
N ILE A 94 -0.54 4.09 10.34
CA ILE A 94 -0.65 2.79 9.68
C ILE A 94 -1.43 1.80 10.55
N HIS A 95 -1.08 1.67 11.83
CA HIS A 95 -1.78 0.78 12.75
C HIS A 95 -3.22 1.22 13.03
N GLN A 96 -3.47 2.53 13.11
CA GLN A 96 -4.83 3.08 13.21
C GLN A 96 -5.67 2.69 11.99
N PHE A 97 -5.14 2.86 10.78
CA PHE A 97 -5.81 2.47 9.55
C PHE A 97 -6.14 0.97 9.53
N PHE A 98 -5.21 0.10 9.92
CA PHE A 98 -5.48 -1.34 9.98
C PHE A 98 -6.53 -1.71 11.03
N ARG A 99 -6.57 -1.03 12.16
CA ARG A 99 -7.63 -1.22 13.16
C ARG A 99 -8.99 -0.79 12.62
N GLU A 100 -9.10 0.44 12.14
CA GLU A 100 -10.35 1.02 11.62
C GLU A 100 -10.90 0.22 10.45
N SER A 101 -10.00 -0.33 9.63
CA SER A 101 -10.37 -1.20 8.51
C SER A 101 -10.51 -2.68 8.89
N ALA A 102 -10.36 -3.06 10.15
CA ALA A 102 -10.41 -4.47 10.58
C ALA A 102 -11.78 -5.10 10.38
N PHE A 103 -12.83 -4.33 10.63
CA PHE A 103 -14.21 -4.74 10.40
C PHE A 103 -14.86 -3.88 9.30
N PRO A 104 -15.79 -4.42 8.52
CA PRO A 104 -16.60 -3.61 7.61
C PRO A 104 -17.39 -2.57 8.41
N ALA A 105 -17.50 -1.36 7.87
CA ALA A 105 -18.36 -0.35 8.48
C ALA A 105 -19.83 -0.78 8.38
N GLU A 106 -20.63 -0.49 9.41
CA GLU A 106 -22.04 -0.87 9.47
C GLU A 106 -22.82 -0.34 8.27
N ALA A 107 -22.55 0.90 7.85
CA ALA A 107 -23.13 1.49 6.65
C ALA A 107 -22.87 0.66 5.37
N GLN A 108 -21.67 0.10 5.24
CA GLN A 108 -21.31 -0.77 4.10
C GLN A 108 -22.09 -2.09 4.13
N ILE A 109 -22.27 -2.66 5.33
CA ILE A 109 -23.06 -3.87 5.51
C ILE A 109 -24.52 -3.61 5.14
N HIS A 110 -25.10 -2.53 5.64
CA HIS A 110 -26.48 -2.15 5.32
C HIS A 110 -26.69 -1.88 3.82
N GLU A 111 -25.72 -1.18 3.17
CA GLU A 111 -25.76 -0.95 1.73
C GLU A 111 -25.79 -2.27 0.94
N ILE A 112 -24.94 -3.24 1.31
CA ILE A 112 -24.94 -4.59 0.69
C ILE A 112 -26.25 -5.32 0.92
N LEU A 113 -26.75 -5.34 2.17
CA LEU A 113 -27.98 -6.02 2.51
C LEU A 113 -29.20 -5.43 1.80
N ASN A 114 -29.27 -4.11 1.65
CA ASN A 114 -30.32 -3.42 0.91
C ASN A 114 -30.30 -3.83 -0.58
N VAL A 115 -29.13 -3.77 -1.21
CA VAL A 115 -28.97 -4.19 -2.61
C VAL A 115 -29.35 -5.66 -2.81
N LEU A 116 -29.02 -6.55 -1.87
CA LEU A 116 -29.41 -7.95 -1.92
C LEU A 116 -30.92 -8.15 -1.69
N SER A 117 -31.58 -7.28 -0.91
CA SER A 117 -33.02 -7.35 -0.68
C SER A 117 -33.84 -6.94 -1.90
N GLU A 118 -33.28 -6.07 -2.74
CA GLU A 118 -33.93 -5.59 -3.98
C GLU A 118 -33.73 -6.53 -5.18
N ASN A 119 -32.91 -7.58 -5.02
CA ASN A 119 -32.52 -8.46 -6.13
C ASN A 119 -32.61 -9.94 -5.72
N ASP A 120 -33.09 -10.79 -6.63
CA ASP A 120 -33.17 -12.26 -6.42
C ASP A 120 -31.79 -12.92 -6.64
N GLY A 121 -30.79 -12.45 -5.86
CA GLY A 121 -29.42 -12.94 -5.90
C GLY A 121 -28.48 -12.19 -6.86
N LEU A 122 -27.28 -11.91 -6.39
CA LEU A 122 -26.26 -11.19 -7.13
C LEU A 122 -24.88 -11.87 -7.01
N THR A 123 -24.11 -11.77 -8.08
CA THR A 123 -22.66 -12.05 -8.00
C THR A 123 -21.93 -10.93 -7.26
N LEU A 124 -20.70 -11.15 -6.79
CA LEU A 124 -19.86 -10.08 -6.21
C LEU A 124 -19.75 -8.86 -7.14
N ARG A 125 -19.59 -9.10 -8.45
CA ARG A 125 -19.57 -8.02 -9.45
C ARG A 125 -20.91 -7.33 -9.59
N GLY A 126 -22.01 -8.05 -9.46
CA GLY A 126 -23.36 -7.48 -9.47
C GLY A 126 -23.61 -6.55 -8.28
N ILE A 127 -23.06 -6.87 -7.11
CA ILE A 127 -23.07 -6.01 -5.93
C ILE A 127 -22.15 -4.79 -6.15
N GLU A 128 -20.93 -5.00 -6.67
CA GLU A 128 -19.96 -3.93 -6.97
C GLU A 128 -20.53 -2.86 -7.93
N GLN A 129 -21.35 -3.27 -8.91
CA GLN A 129 -22.01 -2.37 -9.85
C GLN A 129 -23.12 -1.52 -9.22
N ARG A 130 -23.69 -1.96 -8.11
CA ARG A 130 -24.82 -1.32 -7.42
C ARG A 130 -24.42 -0.58 -6.15
N THR A 131 -23.17 -0.75 -5.71
CA THR A 131 -22.61 -0.10 -4.52
C THR A 131 -21.31 0.62 -4.88
N ASN A 132 -21.00 1.70 -4.19
CA ASN A 132 -19.70 2.35 -4.37
C ASN A 132 -18.65 1.73 -3.42
N LEU A 133 -18.60 0.41 -3.33
CA LEU A 133 -17.68 -0.34 -2.47
C LEU A 133 -16.63 -1.06 -3.32
N ARG A 134 -15.43 -1.20 -2.76
CA ARG A 134 -14.37 -2.02 -3.38
C ARG A 134 -14.70 -3.50 -3.25
N TYR A 135 -14.28 -4.29 -4.24
CA TYR A 135 -14.45 -5.74 -4.24
C TYR A 135 -14.06 -6.38 -2.88
N GLY A 136 -12.89 -6.03 -2.34
CA GLY A 136 -12.43 -6.56 -1.05
C GLY A 136 -13.27 -6.13 0.16
N GLN A 137 -13.93 -4.95 0.12
CA GLN A 137 -14.85 -4.52 1.16
C GLN A 137 -16.13 -5.35 1.13
N ILE A 138 -16.67 -5.60 -0.07
CA ILE A 138 -17.86 -6.45 -0.28
C ILE A 138 -17.56 -7.87 0.18
N GLU A 139 -16.44 -8.46 -0.26
CA GLU A 139 -16.02 -9.81 0.13
C GLU A 139 -15.87 -9.94 1.65
N LYS A 140 -15.26 -8.95 2.30
CA LYS A 140 -15.07 -8.92 3.74
C LYS A 140 -16.40 -8.82 4.50
N ALA A 141 -17.31 -7.98 4.03
CA ALA A 141 -18.64 -7.85 4.62
C ALA A 141 -19.45 -9.15 4.47
N LEU A 142 -19.44 -9.76 3.30
CA LEU A 142 -20.13 -11.03 3.05
C LEU A 142 -19.57 -12.18 3.89
N LYS A 143 -18.23 -12.25 4.05
CA LYS A 143 -17.58 -13.24 4.94
C LYS A 143 -18.01 -13.06 6.41
N LEU A 144 -18.12 -11.81 6.87
CA LEU A 144 -18.63 -11.53 8.21
C LEU A 144 -20.08 -12.00 8.35
N LEU A 145 -20.93 -11.64 7.39
CA LEU A 145 -22.37 -11.97 7.42
C LEU A 145 -22.63 -13.49 7.36
N VAL A 146 -21.83 -14.23 6.60
CA VAL A 146 -21.95 -15.71 6.55
C VAL A 146 -21.55 -16.37 7.87
N ALA A 147 -20.63 -15.75 8.61
CA ALA A 147 -20.17 -16.27 9.90
C ALA A 147 -21.19 -16.04 11.04
N GLU A 148 -22.21 -15.21 10.81
CA GLU A 148 -23.29 -15.00 11.78
C GLU A 148 -24.23 -16.23 11.84
N ASN A 149 -24.81 -16.49 13.03
CA ASN A 149 -25.72 -17.60 13.24
C ASN A 149 -26.99 -17.14 13.99
N PRO A 150 -28.14 -17.07 13.31
CA PRO A 150 -28.39 -17.42 11.91
C PRO A 150 -27.84 -16.37 10.92
N SER A 151 -27.40 -16.83 9.76
CA SER A 151 -26.79 -15.96 8.76
C SER A 151 -27.82 -15.11 8.01
N PRO A 152 -27.58 -13.78 7.88
CA PRO A 152 -28.46 -12.89 7.12
C PRO A 152 -28.27 -12.98 5.60
N VAL A 153 -27.27 -13.71 5.10
CA VAL A 153 -27.01 -13.94 3.68
C VAL A 153 -26.69 -15.40 3.41
N VAL A 154 -26.94 -15.85 2.19
CA VAL A 154 -26.58 -17.20 1.74
C VAL A 154 -25.92 -17.15 0.37
N TYR A 155 -24.93 -18.01 0.14
CA TYR A 155 -24.29 -18.18 -1.16
C TYR A 155 -24.75 -19.51 -1.77
N THR A 156 -25.60 -19.43 -2.79
CA THR A 156 -26.14 -20.60 -3.51
C THR A 156 -26.13 -20.31 -5.01
N GLU A 157 -25.86 -21.34 -5.83
CA GLU A 157 -25.87 -21.23 -7.29
C GLU A 157 -24.96 -20.10 -7.83
N LYS A 158 -23.82 -19.84 -7.16
CA LYS A 158 -22.87 -18.77 -7.46
C LYS A 158 -23.42 -17.35 -7.25
N LEU A 159 -24.56 -17.20 -6.54
CA LEU A 159 -25.19 -15.94 -6.21
C LEU A 159 -25.28 -15.75 -4.69
N TRP A 160 -25.14 -14.52 -4.27
CA TRP A 160 -25.42 -14.05 -2.92
C TRP A 160 -26.87 -13.64 -2.83
N ARG A 161 -27.58 -14.16 -1.84
CA ARG A 161 -28.99 -13.85 -1.59
C ARG A 161 -29.19 -13.37 -0.16
N ARG A 162 -30.14 -12.49 0.02
CA ARG A 162 -30.62 -12.08 1.35
C ARG A 162 -31.49 -13.17 1.94
N THR A 163 -31.32 -13.45 3.24
CA THR A 163 -32.25 -14.30 4.01
C THR A 163 -33.27 -13.43 4.75
N ILE A 164 -34.25 -14.04 5.40
CA ILE A 164 -35.23 -13.34 6.25
C ILE A 164 -34.66 -12.86 7.57
N VAL A 165 -33.41 -13.24 7.89
CA VAL A 165 -32.74 -12.92 9.15
C VAL A 165 -32.33 -11.46 9.15
N SER A 166 -32.73 -10.72 10.18
CA SER A 166 -32.26 -9.36 10.40
C SER A 166 -30.79 -9.36 10.87
N PHE A 167 -30.00 -8.43 10.38
CA PHE A 167 -28.62 -8.25 10.84
C PHE A 167 -28.60 -7.25 12.00
N SER A 168 -27.94 -7.63 13.09
CA SER A 168 -27.59 -6.75 14.19
C SER A 168 -26.12 -6.98 14.54
N PRO A 169 -25.27 -5.95 14.42
CA PRO A 169 -23.85 -6.12 14.74
C PRO A 169 -23.64 -6.45 16.21
N ASP A 170 -22.76 -7.41 16.48
CA ASP A 170 -22.27 -7.68 17.83
C ASP A 170 -21.21 -6.62 18.22
N HIS A 171 -21.69 -5.46 18.66
CA HIS A 171 -20.84 -4.35 19.05
C HIS A 171 -19.94 -4.69 20.24
N GLU A 172 -20.37 -5.55 21.17
CA GLU A 172 -19.56 -5.95 22.32
C GLU A 172 -18.33 -6.75 21.88
N ARG A 173 -18.53 -7.74 21.01
CA ARG A 173 -17.45 -8.53 20.45
C ARG A 173 -16.51 -7.70 19.60
N ILE A 174 -17.04 -6.83 18.73
CA ILE A 174 -16.22 -5.94 17.89
C ILE A 174 -15.39 -5.01 18.77
N ASN A 175 -16.00 -4.35 19.75
CA ASN A 175 -15.31 -3.44 20.68
C ASN A 175 -14.27 -4.17 21.52
N HIS A 176 -14.55 -5.39 21.99
CA HIS A 176 -13.58 -6.20 22.72
C HIS A 176 -12.32 -6.45 21.88
N LEU A 177 -12.48 -6.93 20.63
CA LEU A 177 -11.37 -7.20 19.73
C LEU A 177 -10.59 -5.93 19.34
N MET A 178 -11.28 -4.80 19.17
CA MET A 178 -10.66 -3.51 18.88
C MET A 178 -9.84 -3.00 20.07
N ASN A 179 -10.37 -3.15 21.29
CA ASN A 179 -9.67 -2.75 22.51
C ASN A 179 -8.45 -3.64 22.78
N GLN A 180 -8.56 -4.95 22.53
CA GLN A 180 -7.41 -5.85 22.63
C GLN A 180 -6.26 -5.40 21.69
N ARG A 181 -6.55 -5.15 20.42
CA ARG A 181 -5.53 -4.64 19.46
C ARG A 181 -4.95 -3.29 19.86
N LYS A 182 -5.77 -2.42 20.50
CA LYS A 182 -5.29 -1.15 21.00
C LYS A 182 -4.34 -1.35 22.18
N SER A 183 -4.64 -2.27 23.08
CA SER A 183 -3.75 -2.64 24.19
C SER A 183 -2.44 -3.23 23.71
N GLU A 184 -2.49 -4.17 22.77
CA GLU A 184 -1.29 -4.77 22.17
C GLU A 184 -0.36 -3.72 21.55
N LEU A 185 -0.92 -2.71 20.88
CA LEU A 185 -0.14 -1.60 20.34
C LEU A 185 0.47 -0.71 21.42
N ALA A 186 -0.30 -0.42 22.49
CA ALA A 186 0.18 0.35 23.63
C ALA A 186 1.36 -0.35 24.35
N ASP A 187 1.35 -1.69 24.40
CA ASP A 187 2.46 -2.47 24.93
C ASP A 187 3.73 -2.31 24.07
N VAL A 188 3.59 -2.28 22.74
CA VAL A 188 4.72 -2.00 21.83
C VAL A 188 5.26 -0.59 22.04
N GLU A 189 4.40 0.42 22.16
CA GLU A 189 4.80 1.80 22.44
C GLU A 189 5.53 1.91 23.78
N SER A 190 5.04 1.19 24.81
CA SER A 190 5.69 1.09 26.12
C SER A 190 7.06 0.42 26.02
N TYR A 191 7.19 -0.64 25.22
CA TYR A 191 8.47 -1.28 24.94
C TYR A 191 9.48 -0.33 24.28
N ILE A 192 9.04 0.47 23.31
CA ILE A 192 9.90 1.43 22.61
C ILE A 192 10.47 2.47 23.59
N THR A 193 9.62 3.00 24.47
CA THR A 193 9.95 4.11 25.37
C THR A 193 10.54 3.70 26.71
N THR A 194 10.42 2.40 27.10
CA THR A 194 10.88 1.94 28.42
C THR A 194 12.39 2.11 28.59
N LYS A 195 12.79 2.49 29.82
CA LYS A 195 14.19 2.48 30.29
C LYS A 195 14.57 1.16 30.94
N GLU A 196 13.62 0.25 31.16
CA GLU A 196 13.90 -1.07 31.68
C GLU A 196 14.67 -1.94 30.67
N CYS A 197 15.20 -3.06 31.13
CA CYS A 197 15.84 -4.02 30.24
C CYS A 197 14.85 -4.48 29.14
N LYS A 198 15.20 -4.26 27.88
CA LYS A 198 14.33 -4.61 26.75
C LYS A 198 13.97 -6.09 26.71
N MET A 199 14.93 -6.99 27.00
CA MET A 199 14.68 -8.42 27.03
C MET A 199 13.79 -8.82 28.23
N GLN A 200 14.00 -8.22 29.39
CA GLN A 200 13.15 -8.45 30.57
C GLN A 200 11.71 -8.05 30.31
N PHE A 201 11.50 -6.90 29.64
CA PHE A 201 10.16 -6.45 29.22
C PHE A 201 9.48 -7.48 28.31
N LEU A 202 10.18 -7.97 27.28
CA LEU A 202 9.65 -8.99 26.36
C LEU A 202 9.30 -10.29 27.08
N ARG A 203 10.16 -10.78 27.95
CA ARG A 203 9.95 -12.02 28.70
C ARG A 203 8.74 -11.91 29.64
N ARG A 204 8.57 -10.78 30.32
CA ARG A 204 7.39 -10.50 31.16
C ARG A 204 6.09 -10.45 30.34
N ALA A 205 6.13 -9.81 29.16
CA ALA A 205 4.98 -9.75 28.27
C ALA A 205 4.60 -11.13 27.68
N LEU A 206 5.44 -12.14 27.86
CA LEU A 206 5.23 -13.53 27.50
C LEU A 206 5.02 -14.43 28.74
N ASP A 207 4.55 -13.83 29.85
CA ASP A 207 4.19 -14.50 31.09
C ASP A 207 5.35 -15.22 31.81
N GLU A 208 6.61 -14.79 31.60
CA GLU A 208 7.76 -15.29 32.34
C GLU A 208 7.97 -14.49 33.64
N PRO A 209 7.59 -15.04 34.81
CA PRO A 209 7.57 -14.28 36.06
C PRO A 209 8.99 -13.99 36.60
N SER A 210 9.97 -14.80 36.24
CA SER A 210 11.36 -14.72 36.73
C SER A 210 12.28 -13.99 35.76
N ALA A 211 11.77 -13.12 34.91
CA ALA A 211 12.57 -12.42 33.92
C ALA A 211 13.64 -11.52 34.55
N GLU A 212 14.90 -11.81 34.31
CA GLU A 212 16.04 -11.02 34.77
C GLU A 212 16.57 -10.07 33.70
N ARG A 213 17.40 -9.12 34.11
CA ARG A 213 18.07 -8.19 33.17
C ARG A 213 19.08 -8.94 32.31
N CYS A 214 19.08 -8.67 31.01
CA CYS A 214 19.95 -9.38 30.05
C CYS A 214 21.42 -8.90 30.05
N GLY A 215 21.72 -7.72 30.57
CA GLY A 215 23.06 -7.12 30.54
C GLY A 215 23.55 -6.64 29.17
N LYS A 216 22.84 -6.95 28.06
CA LYS A 216 23.32 -6.78 26.68
C LYS A 216 22.54 -5.75 25.86
N CYS A 217 21.31 -5.38 26.25
CA CYS A 217 20.50 -4.44 25.49
C CYS A 217 20.92 -2.98 25.76
N SER A 218 20.50 -2.07 24.90
CA SER A 218 20.80 -0.63 25.02
C SER A 218 20.41 -0.03 26.38
N SER A 219 19.28 -0.46 26.97
CA SER A 219 18.88 -0.03 28.31
C SER A 219 19.78 -0.56 29.43
N CYS A 220 20.33 -1.76 29.30
CA CYS A 220 21.29 -2.30 30.27
C CYS A 220 22.67 -1.64 30.15
N LEU A 221 23.10 -1.37 28.94
CA LEU A 221 24.41 -0.77 28.63
C LEU A 221 24.37 0.77 28.77
N GLN A 222 23.20 1.37 28.85
CA GLN A 222 22.97 2.82 28.91
C GLN A 222 23.54 3.60 27.69
N HIS A 223 23.71 2.93 26.58
CA HIS A 223 24.07 3.53 25.30
C HIS A 223 23.43 2.77 24.13
N PRO A 224 23.23 3.42 22.96
CA PRO A 224 22.76 2.74 21.76
C PRO A 224 23.72 1.61 21.36
N LEU A 225 23.17 0.50 20.84
CA LEU A 225 23.98 -0.60 20.28
C LEU A 225 24.61 -0.23 18.94
N LEU A 226 24.00 0.71 18.22
CA LEU A 226 24.52 1.27 16.98
C LEU A 226 24.65 2.78 17.16
N SER A 227 25.67 3.38 16.53
CA SER A 227 25.77 4.84 16.51
C SER A 227 24.52 5.45 15.84
N PRO A 228 23.90 6.46 16.46
CA PRO A 228 22.85 7.24 15.82
C PRO A 228 23.41 8.21 14.76
N ASP A 229 24.72 8.41 14.70
CA ASP A 229 25.35 9.32 13.77
C ASP A 229 25.27 8.75 12.36
N ILE A 230 24.76 9.56 11.44
CA ILE A 230 24.64 9.21 10.04
C ILE A 230 25.74 9.94 9.27
N ASP A 231 26.50 9.20 8.50
CA ASP A 231 27.48 9.78 7.57
C ASP A 231 26.78 10.70 6.57
N SER A 232 27.34 11.92 6.39
CA SER A 232 26.73 12.96 5.54
C SER A 232 26.63 12.54 4.08
N ASP A 233 27.63 11.82 3.57
CA ASP A 233 27.65 11.38 2.17
C ASP A 233 26.65 10.27 1.94
N LEU A 234 26.50 9.35 2.92
CA LEU A 234 25.46 8.32 2.90
C LEU A 234 24.07 8.92 2.97
N LEU A 235 23.85 9.94 3.80
CA LEU A 235 22.57 10.65 3.89
C LEU A 235 22.25 11.35 2.57
N HIS A 236 23.23 12.02 1.96
CA HIS A 236 23.08 12.66 0.65
C HIS A 236 22.72 11.63 -0.43
N ALA A 237 23.46 10.52 -0.50
CA ALA A 237 23.20 9.45 -1.45
C ALA A 237 21.80 8.83 -1.27
N ALA A 238 21.37 8.62 -0.02
CA ALA A 238 20.01 8.11 0.28
C ALA A 238 18.92 9.08 -0.17
N ASN A 239 19.11 10.38 0.06
CA ASN A 239 18.17 11.41 -0.38
C ASN A 239 18.07 11.47 -1.92
N LEU A 240 19.19 11.39 -2.63
CA LEU A 240 19.20 11.31 -4.09
C LEU A 240 18.50 10.04 -4.59
N PHE A 241 18.77 8.89 -3.96
CA PHE A 241 18.12 7.64 -4.32
C PHE A 241 16.60 7.74 -4.18
N ILE A 242 16.09 8.30 -3.08
CA ILE A 242 14.65 8.47 -2.86
C ILE A 242 14.05 9.45 -3.89
N LYS A 243 14.73 10.55 -4.19
CA LYS A 243 14.28 11.52 -5.19
C LYS A 243 14.28 10.96 -6.62
N HIS A 244 15.16 10.00 -6.92
CA HIS A 244 15.27 9.37 -8.24
C HIS A 244 14.50 8.03 -8.35
N ALA A 245 13.83 7.59 -7.30
CA ALA A 245 13.02 6.36 -7.31
C ALA A 245 11.67 6.57 -8.00
N ASP A 246 11.70 6.90 -9.29
CA ASP A 246 10.49 6.96 -10.11
C ASP A 246 9.84 5.57 -10.23
N LEU A 247 8.50 5.55 -10.30
CA LEU A 247 7.71 4.33 -10.26
C LEU A 247 7.02 4.09 -11.60
N PRO A 248 6.97 2.83 -12.09
CA PRO A 248 6.20 2.51 -13.28
C PRO A 248 4.69 2.71 -13.03
N LEU A 249 4.02 3.38 -13.96
CA LEU A 249 2.56 3.50 -14.02
C LEU A 249 2.03 2.56 -15.08
N ASN A 250 1.59 1.38 -14.64
CA ASN A 250 0.96 0.42 -15.53
C ASN A 250 -0.49 0.83 -15.80
N LEU A 251 -0.83 0.99 -17.08
CA LEU A 251 -2.18 1.35 -17.48
C LEU A 251 -3.09 0.13 -17.53
N ASN A 252 -4.35 0.32 -17.18
CA ASN A 252 -5.36 -0.71 -17.30
C ASN A 252 -5.66 -0.99 -18.79
N LYS A 253 -5.51 -2.23 -19.19
CA LYS A 253 -5.82 -2.68 -20.56
C LYS A 253 -7.26 -3.14 -20.75
N GLN A 254 -8.04 -3.15 -19.66
CA GLN A 254 -9.44 -3.57 -19.66
C GLN A 254 -10.31 -2.48 -19.04
N VAL A 255 -11.55 -2.44 -19.43
CA VAL A 255 -12.59 -1.60 -18.83
C VAL A 255 -13.61 -2.47 -18.09
N ALA A 256 -14.30 -1.88 -17.10
CA ALA A 256 -15.39 -2.59 -16.42
C ALA A 256 -16.55 -2.82 -17.38
N SER A 257 -17.07 -4.04 -17.42
CA SER A 257 -18.17 -4.41 -18.31
C SER A 257 -19.42 -3.57 -18.03
N GLY A 258 -19.98 -2.95 -19.07
CA GLY A 258 -21.19 -2.15 -18.99
C GLY A 258 -21.00 -0.74 -18.40
N ALA A 259 -19.76 -0.31 -18.08
CA ALA A 259 -19.52 1.00 -17.49
C ALA A 259 -19.33 2.14 -18.51
N PHE A 260 -18.85 1.82 -19.73
CA PHE A 260 -18.66 2.77 -20.81
C PHE A 260 -19.76 2.62 -21.85
N THR A 261 -20.87 3.32 -21.65
CA THR A 261 -22.04 3.26 -22.54
C THR A 261 -21.94 4.28 -23.68
N GLN A 262 -21.41 5.49 -23.41
CA GLN A 262 -21.25 6.56 -24.38
C GLN A 262 -20.07 6.31 -25.31
N TYR A 263 -18.89 5.96 -24.76
CA TYR A 263 -17.72 5.64 -25.59
C TYR A 263 -17.78 4.22 -26.19
N GLY A 264 -18.71 3.37 -25.76
CA GLY A 264 -18.92 2.02 -26.31
C GLY A 264 -17.80 1.01 -26.04
N PHE A 265 -16.88 1.29 -25.10
CA PHE A 265 -15.80 0.37 -24.78
C PHE A 265 -16.28 -0.84 -23.98
N LYS A 266 -15.80 -2.03 -24.36
CA LYS A 266 -16.17 -3.31 -23.71
C LYS A 266 -14.93 -4.19 -23.53
N GLY A 267 -14.75 -4.74 -22.33
CA GLY A 267 -13.69 -5.71 -22.04
C GLY A 267 -12.28 -5.18 -22.25
N ASN A 268 -11.47 -5.88 -23.07
CA ASN A 268 -10.12 -5.44 -23.38
C ASN A 268 -10.13 -4.28 -24.37
N LEU A 269 -9.36 -3.24 -24.08
CA LEU A 269 -9.14 -2.16 -25.02
C LEU A 269 -8.34 -2.68 -26.24
N PRO A 270 -8.69 -2.26 -27.47
CA PRO A 270 -7.88 -2.53 -28.65
C PRO A 270 -6.44 -2.10 -28.47
N ALA A 271 -5.49 -2.80 -29.07
CA ALA A 271 -4.06 -2.51 -28.91
C ALA A 271 -3.70 -1.04 -29.23
N GLY A 272 -4.31 -0.44 -30.24
CA GLY A 272 -4.10 0.96 -30.60
C GLY A 272 -4.65 1.99 -29.60
N LEU A 273 -5.46 1.56 -28.64
CA LEU A 273 -5.99 2.40 -27.54
C LEU A 273 -5.32 2.09 -26.19
N GLN A 274 -4.36 1.18 -26.15
CA GLN A 274 -3.59 0.88 -24.95
C GLN A 274 -2.40 1.83 -24.88
N GLY A 275 -2.33 2.60 -23.82
CA GLY A 275 -1.14 3.43 -23.56
C GLY A 275 0.07 2.59 -23.12
N SER A 276 1.25 3.09 -23.39
CA SER A 276 2.51 2.54 -22.85
C SER A 276 2.62 2.73 -21.35
N THR A 277 3.47 1.96 -20.68
CA THR A 277 3.76 2.12 -19.25
C THR A 277 4.34 3.51 -19.01
N GLY A 278 3.66 4.29 -18.19
CA GLY A 278 4.10 5.62 -17.77
C GLY A 278 5.08 5.57 -16.59
N ARG A 279 5.43 6.76 -16.08
CA ARG A 279 6.23 6.94 -14.85
C ARG A 279 5.56 7.93 -13.92
N ILE A 280 5.74 7.71 -12.63
CA ILE A 280 5.32 8.59 -11.55
C ILE A 280 6.58 9.07 -10.85
N LEU A 281 6.76 10.38 -10.74
CA LEU A 281 7.92 10.98 -10.07
C LEU A 281 8.00 10.57 -8.59
N SER A 282 6.85 10.47 -7.92
CA SER A 282 6.77 10.08 -6.50
C SER A 282 5.35 9.63 -6.13
N ARG A 283 5.21 8.96 -4.99
CA ARG A 283 3.91 8.75 -4.37
C ARG A 283 3.50 9.97 -3.55
N TRP A 284 2.21 10.17 -3.43
CA TRP A 284 1.65 11.24 -2.61
C TRP A 284 2.12 11.17 -1.16
N GLY A 285 2.79 12.23 -0.69
CA GLY A 285 3.23 12.34 0.71
C GLY A 285 4.50 11.57 1.06
N ASP A 286 5.15 10.87 0.12
CA ASP A 286 6.41 10.18 0.39
C ASP A 286 7.57 11.16 0.72
N SER A 287 8.67 10.62 1.23
CA SER A 287 9.83 11.40 1.68
C SER A 287 10.68 11.98 0.55
N GLY A 288 10.43 11.58 -0.71
CA GLY A 288 11.07 12.17 -1.89
C GLY A 288 10.38 13.47 -2.31
N TRP A 289 9.76 13.47 -3.48
CA TRP A 289 8.99 14.61 -4.00
C TRP A 289 7.56 14.69 -3.47
N GLY A 290 7.04 13.61 -2.86
CA GLY A 290 5.63 13.48 -2.53
C GLY A 290 5.13 14.48 -1.48
N LYS A 291 5.94 14.84 -0.48
CA LYS A 291 5.60 15.88 0.51
C LYS A 291 5.51 17.25 -0.15
N GLN A 292 6.45 17.57 -1.04
CA GLN A 292 6.47 18.83 -1.79
C GLN A 292 5.25 18.92 -2.72
N VAL A 293 4.95 17.86 -3.49
CA VAL A 293 3.74 17.79 -4.34
C VAL A 293 2.48 18.00 -3.52
N ALA A 294 2.38 17.38 -2.33
CA ALA A 294 1.22 17.51 -1.47
C ALA A 294 1.04 18.94 -0.92
N GLN A 295 2.14 19.62 -0.58
CA GLN A 295 2.15 20.99 -0.11
C GLN A 295 1.83 21.98 -1.22
N GLU A 296 2.51 21.87 -2.35
CA GLU A 296 2.36 22.81 -3.48
C GLU A 296 1.00 22.70 -4.17
N LYS A 297 0.38 21.52 -4.16
CA LYS A 297 -1.03 21.39 -4.57
C LYS A 297 -1.99 22.24 -3.71
N LYS A 298 -1.69 22.42 -2.42
CA LYS A 298 -2.52 23.28 -1.55
C LYS A 298 -2.31 24.76 -1.81
N THR A 299 -1.09 25.14 -2.22
CA THR A 299 -0.77 26.54 -2.58
C THR A 299 -1.20 26.92 -3.99
N GLY A 300 -1.60 25.95 -4.81
CA GLY A 300 -2.16 26.18 -6.16
C GLY A 300 -1.11 26.35 -7.26
N ARG A 301 0.18 26.09 -7.01
CA ARG A 301 1.23 26.11 -8.03
C ARG A 301 2.33 25.11 -7.72
N PHE A 302 2.72 24.32 -8.71
CA PHE A 302 3.89 23.46 -8.63
C PHE A 302 5.16 24.24 -8.99
N SER A 303 6.23 24.04 -8.23
CA SER A 303 7.51 24.73 -8.40
C SER A 303 8.23 24.35 -9.71
N ASP A 304 9.19 25.19 -10.11
CA ASP A 304 10.05 24.88 -11.24
C ASP A 304 11.02 23.73 -10.94
N GLU A 305 11.31 23.47 -9.64
CA GLU A 305 12.09 22.30 -9.20
C GLU A 305 11.39 20.99 -9.55
N LEU A 306 10.06 20.91 -9.35
CA LEU A 306 9.26 19.74 -9.75
C LEU A 306 9.20 19.59 -11.27
N VAL A 307 9.13 20.70 -12.01
CA VAL A 307 9.19 20.68 -13.49
C VAL A 307 10.52 20.11 -13.95
N GLU A 308 11.63 20.57 -13.38
CA GLU A 308 12.98 20.07 -13.69
C GLU A 308 13.11 18.58 -13.39
N ALA A 309 12.69 18.14 -12.21
CA ALA A 309 12.75 16.75 -11.80
C ALA A 309 11.91 15.83 -12.74
N CYS A 310 10.74 16.29 -13.21
CA CYS A 310 9.97 15.56 -14.21
C CYS A 310 10.65 15.54 -15.58
N ALA A 311 11.23 16.65 -16.03
CA ALA A 311 11.94 16.71 -17.32
C ALA A 311 13.18 15.81 -17.32
N GLU A 312 13.95 15.81 -16.22
CA GLU A 312 15.09 14.92 -16.02
C GLU A 312 14.64 13.44 -16.02
N MET A 313 13.57 13.11 -15.28
CA MET A 313 13.01 11.77 -15.27
C MET A 313 12.67 11.29 -16.69
N VAL A 314 12.00 12.12 -17.48
CA VAL A 314 11.60 11.76 -18.86
C VAL A 314 12.83 11.52 -19.73
N ARG A 315 13.84 12.40 -19.66
CA ARG A 315 15.00 12.35 -20.55
C ARG A 315 16.04 11.30 -20.17
N GLN A 316 16.26 11.09 -18.86
CA GLN A 316 17.42 10.33 -18.38
C GLN A 316 17.06 8.96 -17.82
N ARG A 317 15.89 8.82 -17.19
CA ARG A 317 15.50 7.59 -16.49
C ARG A 317 14.40 6.81 -17.18
N TRP A 318 13.36 7.49 -17.67
CA TRP A 318 12.29 6.81 -18.40
C TRP A 318 12.66 6.52 -19.85
N ASN A 319 13.18 7.52 -20.56
CA ASN A 319 13.60 7.43 -21.96
C ASN A 319 12.54 6.72 -22.83
N PRO A 320 11.31 7.27 -22.95
CA PRO A 320 10.19 6.59 -23.60
C PRO A 320 10.44 6.38 -25.10
N HIS A 321 10.09 5.20 -25.62
CA HIS A 321 10.10 4.90 -27.04
C HIS A 321 8.70 4.53 -27.52
N PRO A 322 8.17 5.14 -28.62
CA PRO A 322 8.79 6.26 -29.36
C PRO A 322 8.94 7.52 -28.50
N GLU A 323 9.85 8.41 -28.88
CA GLU A 323 10.02 9.69 -28.19
C GLU A 323 8.72 10.52 -28.26
N PRO A 324 8.36 11.22 -27.20
CA PRO A 324 7.18 12.08 -27.19
C PRO A 324 7.37 13.27 -28.14
N THR A 325 6.34 13.59 -28.89
CA THR A 325 6.37 14.69 -29.87
C THR A 325 5.60 15.92 -29.38
N TRP A 326 4.79 15.79 -28.34
CA TRP A 326 4.02 16.85 -27.74
C TRP A 326 3.62 16.50 -26.31
N VAL A 327 3.15 17.49 -25.57
CA VAL A 327 2.64 17.37 -24.20
C VAL A 327 1.22 17.87 -24.15
N CYS A 328 0.34 17.16 -23.45
CA CYS A 328 -0.98 17.66 -23.03
C CYS A 328 -1.22 17.37 -21.55
N CYS A 329 -2.30 17.85 -21.00
CA CYS A 329 -2.73 17.50 -19.65
C CYS A 329 -4.18 17.01 -19.64
N VAL A 330 -4.54 16.25 -18.61
CA VAL A 330 -5.95 15.93 -18.34
C VAL A 330 -6.54 17.12 -17.57
N PRO A 331 -7.52 17.84 -18.13
CA PRO A 331 -8.06 19.04 -17.53
C PRO A 331 -8.91 18.74 -16.29
N SER A 332 -9.03 19.74 -15.41
CA SER A 332 -9.83 19.67 -14.19
C SER A 332 -10.67 20.94 -14.06
N LEU A 333 -11.99 20.81 -13.93
CA LEU A 333 -12.88 21.94 -13.69
C LEU A 333 -12.68 22.60 -12.30
N ARG A 334 -11.99 21.93 -11.39
CA ARG A 334 -11.72 22.42 -10.01
C ARG A 334 -10.37 23.08 -9.84
N HIS A 335 -9.41 22.78 -10.71
CA HIS A 335 -8.05 23.29 -10.70
C HIS A 335 -7.68 23.69 -12.13
N LEU A 336 -8.26 24.80 -12.59
CA LEU A 336 -8.18 25.22 -13.99
C LEU A 336 -6.74 25.50 -14.45
N ASP A 337 -5.90 26.05 -13.57
CA ASP A 337 -4.56 26.50 -13.92
C ASP A 337 -3.45 25.59 -13.45
N LEU A 338 -3.64 24.86 -12.33
CA LEU A 338 -2.59 24.12 -11.65
C LEU A 338 -1.87 23.10 -12.56
N VAL A 339 -2.63 22.23 -13.21
CA VAL A 339 -2.09 21.17 -14.08
C VAL A 339 -1.70 21.71 -15.46
N PRO A 340 -2.49 22.57 -16.11
CA PRO A 340 -2.09 23.18 -17.38
C PRO A 340 -0.83 24.05 -17.29
N ASP A 341 -0.66 24.87 -16.23
CA ASP A 341 0.56 25.64 -15.99
C ASP A 341 1.79 24.72 -15.88
N PHE A 342 1.68 23.68 -15.06
CA PHE A 342 2.75 22.71 -14.92
C PHE A 342 3.10 22.02 -16.24
N ALA A 343 2.08 21.59 -16.99
CA ALA A 343 2.27 20.89 -18.27
C ALA A 343 2.91 21.78 -19.34
N ARG A 344 2.52 23.07 -19.41
CA ARG A 344 3.14 24.05 -20.34
C ARG A 344 4.61 24.27 -20.01
N ARG A 345 4.96 24.44 -18.73
CA ARG A 345 6.35 24.60 -18.30
C ARG A 345 7.17 23.34 -18.54
N LEU A 346 6.59 22.16 -18.31
CA LEU A 346 7.24 20.88 -18.61
C LEU A 346 7.47 20.72 -20.13
N ALA A 347 6.49 21.06 -20.97
CA ALA A 347 6.63 21.03 -22.42
C ALA A 347 7.75 21.95 -22.88
N ALA A 348 7.78 23.19 -22.41
CA ALA A 348 8.85 24.14 -22.71
C ALA A 348 10.23 23.62 -22.28
N LYS A 349 10.32 23.01 -21.08
CA LYS A 349 11.57 22.40 -20.57
C LYS A 349 12.03 21.22 -21.41
N LEU A 350 11.09 20.40 -21.93
CA LEU A 350 11.38 19.27 -22.82
C LEU A 350 11.68 19.70 -24.27
N GLY A 351 11.39 20.94 -24.65
CA GLY A 351 11.49 21.42 -26.02
C GLY A 351 10.36 20.90 -26.92
N LEU A 352 9.19 20.58 -26.32
CA LEU A 352 8.05 20.02 -27.02
C LEU A 352 6.89 21.04 -27.06
N PRO A 353 6.01 21.01 -28.09
CA PRO A 353 4.80 21.81 -28.10
C PRO A 353 3.84 21.30 -26.99
N PHE A 354 3.16 22.25 -26.32
CA PHE A 354 1.99 21.96 -25.51
C PHE A 354 0.75 22.07 -26.37
N ILE A 355 -0.09 21.01 -26.38
CA ILE A 355 -1.34 20.96 -27.13
C ILE A 355 -2.49 20.75 -26.15
N ASP A 356 -3.48 21.63 -26.20
CA ASP A 356 -4.69 21.52 -25.39
C ASP A 356 -5.72 20.63 -26.12
N ALA A 357 -5.39 19.33 -26.16
CA ALA A 357 -6.09 18.34 -26.97
C ALA A 357 -7.29 17.68 -26.26
N ILE A 358 -7.51 17.98 -24.98
CA ILE A 358 -8.54 17.33 -24.17
C ILE A 358 -9.35 18.38 -23.44
N GLU A 359 -10.66 18.34 -23.61
CA GLU A 359 -11.60 19.18 -22.87
C GLU A 359 -12.46 18.31 -21.94
N LYS A 360 -12.65 18.75 -20.70
CA LYS A 360 -13.60 18.13 -19.76
C LYS A 360 -14.96 18.81 -19.89
N VAL A 361 -15.96 18.08 -20.37
CA VAL A 361 -17.30 18.60 -20.70
C VAL A 361 -18.36 18.27 -19.64
N VAL A 362 -18.06 17.40 -18.66
CA VAL A 362 -19.00 17.02 -17.59
C VAL A 362 -18.40 17.35 -16.22
N ASP A 363 -19.16 18.08 -15.40
CA ASP A 363 -18.82 18.25 -13.97
C ASP A 363 -19.30 17.05 -13.17
N ASN A 364 -18.46 16.04 -13.09
CA ASN A 364 -18.69 14.82 -12.36
C ASN A 364 -17.95 14.81 -10.98
N PRO A 365 -18.35 13.93 -10.05
CA PRO A 365 -17.63 13.75 -8.80
C PRO A 365 -16.13 13.48 -9.00
N PRO A 366 -15.25 13.87 -8.04
CA PRO A 366 -13.84 13.55 -8.14
C PRO A 366 -13.61 12.05 -8.29
N GLN A 367 -12.73 11.66 -9.21
CA GLN A 367 -12.41 10.25 -9.49
C GLN A 367 -12.00 9.48 -8.21
N LYS A 368 -11.34 10.12 -7.25
CA LYS A 368 -10.98 9.55 -5.95
C LYS A 368 -12.18 9.13 -5.07
N MET A 369 -13.37 9.67 -5.35
CA MET A 369 -14.60 9.30 -4.63
C MET A 369 -15.21 7.99 -5.14
N GLN A 370 -14.82 7.57 -6.34
CA GLN A 370 -15.23 6.30 -6.93
C GLN A 370 -14.33 5.18 -6.40
N GLN A 371 -14.89 4.31 -5.57
CA GLN A 371 -14.08 3.33 -4.86
C GLN A 371 -13.82 2.06 -5.65
N ASN A 372 -14.68 1.72 -6.63
CA ASN A 372 -14.51 0.54 -7.45
C ASN A 372 -14.33 0.88 -8.94
N ARG A 373 -13.87 -0.11 -9.69
CA ARG A 373 -13.54 0.04 -11.09
C ARG A 373 -14.74 0.35 -11.97
N PHE A 374 -15.92 -0.19 -11.66
CA PHE A 374 -17.13 0.05 -12.42
C PHE A 374 -17.51 1.54 -12.36
N HIS A 375 -17.64 2.08 -11.15
CA HIS A 375 -17.96 3.49 -10.96
C HIS A 375 -16.84 4.43 -11.42
N GLN A 376 -15.57 4.01 -11.30
CA GLN A 376 -14.44 4.77 -11.87
C GLN A 376 -14.56 4.90 -13.39
N CYS A 377 -14.89 3.82 -14.09
CA CYS A 377 -15.10 3.84 -15.53
C CYS A 377 -16.37 4.64 -15.89
N GLN A 378 -17.48 4.41 -15.20
CA GLN A 378 -18.74 5.12 -15.43
C GLN A 378 -18.58 6.62 -15.22
N ASN A 379 -17.84 7.05 -14.21
CA ASN A 379 -17.55 8.46 -13.92
C ASN A 379 -16.74 9.15 -15.03
N LEU A 380 -16.04 8.40 -15.85
CA LEU A 380 -15.27 8.91 -16.98
C LEU A 380 -16.05 8.84 -18.31
N ASP A 381 -17.15 8.09 -18.36
CA ASP A 381 -17.92 7.87 -19.59
C ASP A 381 -18.57 9.19 -20.08
N GLY A 382 -18.20 9.64 -21.26
CA GLY A 382 -18.64 10.91 -21.81
C GLY A 382 -18.07 12.17 -21.13
N ALA A 383 -17.15 12.04 -20.17
CA ALA A 383 -16.65 13.17 -19.39
C ALA A 383 -15.65 14.05 -20.14
N PHE A 384 -15.04 13.55 -21.19
CA PHE A 384 -13.99 14.21 -21.96
C PHE A 384 -14.26 14.16 -23.46
N VAL A 385 -13.88 15.19 -24.16
CA VAL A 385 -13.85 15.26 -25.63
C VAL A 385 -12.42 15.57 -26.09
N ILE A 386 -12.08 15.08 -27.28
CA ILE A 386 -10.82 15.44 -27.93
C ILE A 386 -11.08 16.64 -28.80
N THR A 387 -10.33 17.71 -28.58
CA THR A 387 -10.31 18.90 -29.43
C THR A 387 -9.23 18.72 -30.49
N PRO A 388 -9.55 18.69 -31.78
CA PRO A 388 -8.52 18.63 -32.82
C PRO A 388 -7.57 19.82 -32.67
N PRO A 389 -6.27 19.64 -32.85
CA PRO A 389 -5.29 20.74 -32.82
C PRO A 389 -5.48 21.78 -33.96
#